data_fc3e150f6db5054c5392001c20a0044e
#
_entry.id   fc3e150f6db5054c5392001c20a0044e
#
_cell.length_a   1.000
_cell.length_b   1.000
_cell.length_c   1.000
_cell.angle_alpha   90.00
_cell.angle_beta   90.00
_cell.angle_gamma   90.00
#
_symmetry.space_group_name_H-M   'P 1'
#
loop_
_entity.id
_entity.type
_entity.pdbx_description
1 polymer ?
#
loop_
_entity_poly.entity_id
_entity_poly.type
_entity_poly.pdbx_seq_one_letter_code
_entity_poly.pdbx_strand_id
1 'polypeptide(L)'
;MKKLLSILMGLGLILILVGCSSQETATLTNKSDGFERTLIYTYDKEKDIVTKFKFESTASAAVSELREENQKLFDTVKGMDGVVTSMTEKDGKLISTVEIDLKKIKWSTIKKSDNKLLFGLAQSSFLIGEDDDASFSRSKKAAEILGFTEQKK
;
A
#
# COMPACT_ATOMS: atom_id res chain seq x y z
N MET A 1 -28.12 3.88 46.31
CA MET A 1 -27.21 2.74 46.22
C MET A 1 -27.02 2.38 44.77
N LYS A 2 -25.84 2.67 44.27
CA LYS A 2 -25.02 1.77 43.50
C LYS A 2 -25.57 1.31 42.16
N LYS A 3 -25.08 1.95 41.09
CA LYS A 3 -24.23 1.21 40.17
C LYS A 3 -23.65 2.17 39.12
N LEU A 4 -22.58 2.80 39.49
CA LEU A 4 -21.52 3.17 38.57
C LEU A 4 -20.88 1.88 38.08
N LEU A 5 -21.04 1.53 36.84
CA LEU A 5 -20.15 0.57 36.23
C LEU A 5 -20.02 0.87 34.75
N SER A 6 -18.84 1.39 34.42
CA SER A 6 -18.07 0.86 33.32
C SER A 6 -18.60 1.06 31.91
N ILE A 7 -18.43 2.27 31.40
CA ILE A 7 -18.15 2.41 29.99
C ILE A 7 -16.66 2.73 29.86
N LEU A 8 -15.88 1.69 30.10
CA LEU A 8 -14.51 1.60 29.65
C LEU A 8 -14.52 0.72 28.43
N MET A 9 -14.93 1.28 27.32
CA MET A 9 -14.90 0.58 26.06
C MET A 9 -13.89 1.23 25.16
N GLY A 10 -12.76 0.54 25.10
CA GLY A 10 -12.08 0.32 23.84
C GLY A 10 -11.52 1.54 23.14
N LEU A 11 -10.81 2.42 23.85
CA LEU A 11 -9.71 3.14 23.19
C LEU A 11 -8.64 2.09 22.93
N GLY A 12 -8.64 1.55 21.73
CA GLY A 12 -7.56 0.70 21.24
C GLY A 12 -6.28 1.49 21.44
N LEU A 13 -5.57 1.13 22.47
CA LEU A 13 -4.23 1.59 22.76
C LEU A 13 -3.37 1.11 21.57
N ILE A 14 -3.22 1.97 20.58
CA ILE A 14 -2.08 1.89 19.69
C ILE A 14 -0.90 2.17 20.61
N LEU A 15 -0.35 1.10 21.16
CA LEU A 15 0.98 1.13 21.73
C LEU A 15 1.92 1.55 20.60
N ILE A 16 2.11 2.85 20.48
CA ILE A 16 3.27 3.40 19.84
C ILE A 16 4.42 2.90 20.70
N LEU A 17 5.00 1.78 20.33
CA LEU A 17 6.34 1.42 20.74
C LEU A 17 7.23 2.55 20.24
N VAL A 18 7.48 3.50 21.12
CA VAL A 18 8.55 4.50 20.99
C VAL A 18 9.87 3.74 21.20
N GLY A 19 10.16 2.86 20.25
CA GLY A 19 11.54 2.57 19.90
C GLY A 19 11.93 3.67 18.91
N CYS A 20 13.08 4.24 19.03
CA CYS A 20 13.66 5.23 18.13
C CYS A 20 13.75 4.69 16.70
N SER A 21 12.64 4.52 16.01
CA SER A 21 12.58 4.30 14.59
C SER A 21 12.01 5.56 13.97
N SER A 22 12.79 6.20 13.12
CA SER A 22 12.41 7.34 12.29
C SER A 22 11.36 6.97 11.24
N GLN A 23 10.43 6.06 11.56
CA GLN A 23 9.39 5.63 10.63
C GLN A 23 8.27 6.65 10.53
N GLU A 24 8.02 7.08 9.30
CA GLU A 24 6.91 7.95 8.94
C GLU A 24 6.02 7.28 7.89
N THR A 25 4.82 7.82 7.71
CA THR A 25 3.88 7.38 6.68
C THR A 25 3.44 8.57 5.84
N ALA A 26 3.49 8.41 4.52
CA ALA A 26 2.97 9.36 3.55
C ALA A 26 1.87 8.71 2.72
N THR A 27 0.80 9.44 2.45
CA THR A 27 -0.32 8.99 1.62
C THR A 27 -0.48 9.93 0.45
N LEU A 28 -0.45 9.39 -0.77
CA LEU A 28 -0.67 10.13 -2.01
C LEU A 28 -1.90 9.57 -2.73
N THR A 29 -2.71 10.44 -3.29
CA THR A 29 -3.93 10.04 -4.02
C THR A 29 -3.97 10.63 -5.41
N ASN A 30 -4.59 9.90 -6.33
CA ASN A 30 -4.93 10.34 -7.68
C ASN A 30 -6.37 9.90 -7.99
N LYS A 31 -7.15 10.79 -8.62
CA LYS A 31 -8.50 10.48 -9.08
C LYS A 31 -8.60 10.80 -10.57
N SER A 32 -8.89 9.81 -11.38
CA SER A 32 -9.07 9.95 -12.82
C SER A 32 -9.97 8.85 -13.37
N ASP A 33 -10.82 9.21 -14.33
CA ASP A 33 -11.59 8.27 -15.18
C ASP A 33 -12.37 7.18 -14.43
N GLY A 34 -13.01 7.53 -13.31
CA GLY A 34 -13.78 6.58 -12.51
C GLY A 34 -12.94 5.70 -11.56
N PHE A 35 -11.65 5.99 -11.48
CA PHE A 35 -10.73 5.36 -10.55
C PHE A 35 -10.25 6.34 -9.48
N GLU A 36 -10.16 5.86 -8.27
CA GLU A 36 -9.41 6.52 -7.19
C GLU A 36 -8.26 5.60 -6.80
N ARG A 37 -7.03 6.10 -6.87
CA ARG A 37 -5.82 5.35 -6.54
C ARG A 37 -5.12 6.00 -5.36
N THR A 38 -4.70 5.17 -4.41
CA THR A 38 -4.00 5.62 -3.22
C THR A 38 -2.70 4.85 -3.06
N LEU A 39 -1.60 5.58 -2.87
CA LEU A 39 -0.29 5.04 -2.52
C LEU A 39 0.00 5.39 -1.07
N ILE A 40 0.35 4.40 -0.27
CA ILE A 40 0.72 4.60 1.13
C ILE A 40 2.14 4.04 1.30
N TYR A 41 3.05 4.92 1.68
CA TYR A 41 4.44 4.58 1.98
C TYR A 41 4.67 4.64 3.47
N THR A 42 5.16 3.56 4.07
CA THR A 42 5.82 3.60 5.38
C THR A 42 7.31 3.55 5.13
N TYR A 43 8.08 4.48 5.68
CA TYR A 43 9.49 4.65 5.35
C TYR A 43 10.31 5.08 6.56
N ASP A 44 11.60 4.76 6.52
CA ASP A 44 12.60 5.27 7.44
C ASP A 44 13.08 6.63 6.90
N LYS A 45 12.77 7.70 7.65
CA LYS A 45 13.06 9.08 7.24
C LYS A 45 14.56 9.38 7.18
N GLU A 46 15.35 8.81 8.09
CA GLU A 46 16.79 9.07 8.15
C GLU A 46 17.53 8.41 7.00
N LYS A 47 17.06 7.22 6.59
CA LYS A 47 17.66 6.44 5.52
C LYS A 47 17.02 6.65 4.16
N ASP A 48 15.89 7.33 4.10
CA ASP A 48 15.05 7.47 2.88
C ASP A 48 14.62 6.10 2.29
N ILE A 49 14.40 5.09 3.12
CA ILE A 49 14.08 3.73 2.69
C ILE A 49 12.61 3.42 2.95
N VAL A 50 11.88 2.99 1.91
CA VAL A 50 10.51 2.46 2.05
C VAL A 50 10.59 1.08 2.70
N THR A 51 9.90 0.92 3.82
CA THR A 51 9.83 -0.35 4.55
C THR A 51 8.54 -1.11 4.30
N LYS A 52 7.45 -0.39 3.94
CA LYS A 52 6.18 -0.97 3.53
C LYS A 52 5.52 -0.08 2.47
N PHE A 53 4.92 -0.71 1.49
CA PHE A 53 4.18 -0.04 0.44
C PHE A 53 2.79 -0.64 0.31
N LYS A 54 1.77 0.21 0.20
CA LYS A 54 0.40 -0.21 -0.08
C LYS A 54 -0.14 0.57 -1.28
N PHE A 55 -0.64 -0.17 -2.26
CA PHE A 55 -1.42 0.37 -3.36
C PHE A 55 -2.88 -0.02 -3.17
N GLU A 56 -3.78 0.96 -3.26
CA GLU A 56 -5.21 0.74 -3.23
C GLU A 56 -5.85 1.39 -4.47
N SER A 57 -6.72 0.66 -5.14
CA SER A 57 -7.48 1.15 -6.28
C SER A 57 -8.96 0.93 -6.02
N THR A 58 -9.74 2.00 -6.13
CA THR A 58 -11.20 1.96 -6.08
C THR A 58 -11.75 2.24 -7.48
N ALA A 59 -12.52 1.32 -8.04
CA ALA A 59 -13.15 1.42 -9.35
C ALA A 59 -14.68 1.46 -9.21
N SER A 60 -15.34 2.34 -9.97
CA SER A 60 -16.80 2.49 -10.00
C SER A 60 -17.43 1.92 -11.28
N ALA A 61 -16.62 1.49 -12.25
CA ALA A 61 -17.07 0.94 -13.53
C ALA A 61 -16.38 -0.40 -13.80
N ALA A 62 -16.99 -1.25 -14.66
CA ALA A 62 -16.45 -2.55 -15.06
C ALA A 62 -16.05 -3.46 -13.87
N VAL A 63 -16.82 -3.39 -12.76
CA VAL A 63 -16.47 -4.04 -11.49
C VAL A 63 -16.28 -5.55 -11.63
N SER A 64 -17.12 -6.24 -12.42
CA SER A 64 -17.04 -7.69 -12.62
C SER A 64 -15.77 -8.10 -13.39
N GLU A 65 -15.45 -7.39 -14.47
CA GLU A 65 -14.26 -7.66 -15.30
C GLU A 65 -12.98 -7.41 -14.51
N LEU A 66 -12.90 -6.26 -13.84
CA LEU A 66 -11.77 -5.91 -12.99
C LEU A 66 -11.59 -6.89 -11.81
N ARG A 67 -12.69 -7.42 -11.28
CA ARG A 67 -12.65 -8.44 -10.24
C ARG A 67 -11.96 -9.71 -10.74
N GLU A 68 -12.37 -10.21 -11.93
CA GLU A 68 -11.77 -11.42 -12.49
C GLU A 68 -10.28 -11.23 -12.80
N GLU A 69 -9.92 -10.10 -13.40
CA GLU A 69 -8.53 -9.79 -13.73
C GLU A 69 -7.66 -9.68 -12.48
N ASN A 70 -8.12 -8.90 -11.49
CA ASN A 70 -7.40 -8.75 -10.23
C ASN A 70 -7.29 -10.07 -9.46
N GLN A 71 -8.35 -10.91 -9.47
CA GLN A 71 -8.31 -12.22 -8.83
C GLN A 71 -7.20 -13.09 -9.42
N LYS A 72 -7.11 -13.15 -10.75
CA LYS A 72 -6.05 -13.90 -11.44
C LYS A 72 -4.65 -13.41 -11.05
N LEU A 73 -4.46 -12.09 -10.94
CA LEU A 73 -3.19 -11.53 -10.50
C LEU A 73 -2.89 -11.83 -9.03
N PHE A 74 -3.88 -11.70 -8.16
CA PHE A 74 -3.73 -11.92 -6.72
C PHE A 74 -3.44 -13.38 -6.39
N ASP A 75 -4.06 -14.30 -7.12
CA ASP A 75 -3.79 -15.73 -6.95
C ASP A 75 -2.32 -16.09 -7.25
N THR A 76 -1.64 -15.33 -8.10
CA THR A 76 -0.22 -15.57 -8.42
C THR A 76 0.73 -15.28 -7.27
N VAL A 77 0.31 -14.48 -6.29
CA VAL A 77 1.12 -14.11 -5.11
C VAL A 77 0.57 -14.68 -3.81
N LYS A 78 -0.48 -15.50 -3.89
CA LYS A 78 -1.10 -16.12 -2.72
C LYS A 78 -0.10 -16.96 -1.92
N GLY A 79 0.05 -16.61 -0.64
CA GLY A 79 0.99 -17.28 0.27
C GLY A 79 2.44 -16.82 0.13
N MET A 80 2.73 -15.82 -0.71
CA MET A 80 4.06 -15.23 -0.80
C MET A 80 4.33 -14.36 0.45
N ASP A 81 5.42 -14.66 1.17
CA ASP A 81 5.77 -13.87 2.34
C ASP A 81 6.10 -12.42 1.96
N GLY A 82 5.58 -11.48 2.71
CA GLY A 82 5.75 -10.05 2.45
C GLY A 82 4.78 -9.46 1.43
N VAL A 83 3.85 -10.25 0.85
CA VAL A 83 2.83 -9.76 -0.08
C VAL A 83 1.43 -10.10 0.44
N VAL A 84 0.59 -9.09 0.58
CA VAL A 84 -0.82 -9.25 0.97
C VAL A 84 -1.70 -8.58 -0.07
N THR A 85 -2.70 -9.30 -0.56
CA THR A 85 -3.68 -8.78 -1.50
C THR A 85 -5.10 -8.95 -0.96
N SER A 86 -5.98 -8.00 -1.25
CA SER A 86 -7.38 -8.11 -0.91
C SER A 86 -8.28 -7.43 -1.94
N MET A 87 -9.51 -7.93 -2.07
CA MET A 87 -10.58 -7.31 -2.83
C MET A 87 -11.85 -7.27 -2.00
N THR A 88 -12.51 -6.12 -2.00
CA THR A 88 -13.83 -5.94 -1.39
C THR A 88 -14.71 -5.15 -2.33
N GLU A 89 -16.00 -5.45 -2.31
CA GLU A 89 -16.99 -4.63 -2.99
C GLU A 89 -17.83 -3.91 -1.96
N LYS A 90 -17.95 -2.60 -2.12
CA LYS A 90 -18.74 -1.75 -1.23
C LYS A 90 -19.41 -0.65 -2.06
N ASP A 91 -20.72 -0.50 -1.88
CA ASP A 91 -21.53 0.54 -2.54
C ASP A 91 -21.37 0.54 -4.09
N GLY A 92 -21.30 -0.66 -4.69
CA GLY A 92 -21.11 -0.84 -6.14
C GLY A 92 -19.70 -0.47 -6.65
N LYS A 93 -18.74 -0.31 -5.75
CA LYS A 93 -17.34 -0.05 -6.08
C LYS A 93 -16.47 -1.24 -5.71
N LEU A 94 -15.52 -1.55 -6.57
CA LEU A 94 -14.48 -2.54 -6.29
C LEU A 94 -13.27 -1.85 -5.66
N ILE A 95 -12.89 -2.28 -4.48
CA ILE A 95 -11.67 -1.84 -3.79
C ILE A 95 -10.68 -2.98 -3.84
N SER A 96 -9.56 -2.76 -4.52
CA SER A 96 -8.48 -3.72 -4.67
C SER A 96 -7.22 -3.19 -3.98
N THR A 97 -6.58 -4.02 -3.19
CA THR A 97 -5.42 -3.61 -2.39
C THR A 97 -4.26 -4.59 -2.60
N VAL A 98 -3.06 -4.04 -2.76
CA VAL A 98 -1.78 -4.77 -2.72
C VAL A 98 -0.91 -4.12 -1.67
N GLU A 99 -0.43 -4.90 -0.71
CA GLU A 99 0.50 -4.45 0.32
C GLU A 99 1.78 -5.27 0.23
N ILE A 100 2.92 -4.58 0.24
CA ILE A 100 4.27 -5.16 0.18
C ILE A 100 5.05 -4.77 1.43
N ASP A 101 5.54 -5.75 2.15
CA ASP A 101 6.49 -5.56 3.25
C ASP A 101 7.91 -5.73 2.72
N LEU A 102 8.59 -4.61 2.47
CA LEU A 102 9.95 -4.58 1.91
C LEU A 102 11.03 -5.02 2.91
N LYS A 103 10.66 -5.27 4.17
CA LYS A 103 11.55 -5.95 5.12
C LYS A 103 11.59 -7.46 4.90
N LYS A 104 10.55 -8.02 4.26
CA LYS A 104 10.40 -9.46 3.97
C LYS A 104 10.75 -9.80 2.54
N ILE A 105 10.35 -8.98 1.58
CA ILE A 105 10.68 -9.15 0.16
C ILE A 105 11.45 -7.93 -0.33
N LYS A 106 12.68 -8.15 -0.78
CA LYS A 106 13.58 -7.07 -1.20
C LYS A 106 13.17 -6.47 -2.54
N TRP A 107 13.45 -5.19 -2.72
CA TRP A 107 13.17 -4.49 -3.97
C TRP A 107 13.85 -5.14 -5.19
N SER A 108 15.09 -5.60 -5.03
CA SER A 108 15.80 -6.33 -6.08
C SER A 108 15.09 -7.62 -6.51
N THR A 109 14.43 -8.30 -5.59
CA THR A 109 13.62 -9.51 -5.88
C THR A 109 12.37 -9.15 -6.66
N ILE A 110 11.69 -8.06 -6.30
CA ILE A 110 10.50 -7.58 -7.01
C ILE A 110 10.86 -7.19 -8.46
N LYS A 111 11.95 -6.45 -8.65
CA LYS A 111 12.43 -6.02 -9.98
C LYS A 111 12.77 -7.18 -10.92
N LYS A 112 13.23 -8.30 -10.39
CA LYS A 112 13.65 -9.49 -11.16
C LYS A 112 12.57 -10.56 -11.23
N SER A 113 11.40 -10.30 -10.68
CA SER A 113 10.33 -11.29 -10.60
C SER A 113 9.66 -11.52 -11.94
N ASP A 114 9.43 -12.78 -12.29
CA ASP A 114 8.59 -13.17 -13.42
C ASP A 114 7.09 -13.13 -13.09
N ASN A 115 6.76 -12.87 -11.83
CA ASN A 115 5.38 -12.73 -11.39
C ASN A 115 4.76 -11.45 -11.95
N LYS A 116 3.63 -11.57 -12.64
CA LYS A 116 2.97 -10.45 -13.35
C LYS A 116 2.61 -9.28 -12.44
N LEU A 117 2.14 -9.56 -11.21
CA LEU A 117 1.78 -8.51 -10.26
C LEU A 117 3.03 -7.75 -9.80
N LEU A 118 4.07 -8.46 -9.38
CA LEU A 118 5.33 -7.86 -8.92
C LEU A 118 6.06 -7.14 -10.05
N PHE A 119 6.08 -7.73 -11.25
CA PHE A 119 6.62 -7.09 -12.44
C PHE A 119 5.87 -5.79 -12.78
N GLY A 120 4.53 -5.83 -12.77
CA GLY A 120 3.70 -4.64 -12.98
C GLY A 120 3.98 -3.54 -11.95
N LEU A 121 4.16 -3.92 -10.68
CA LEU A 121 4.55 -2.98 -9.62
C LEU A 121 5.94 -2.38 -9.89
N ALA A 122 6.92 -3.18 -10.31
CA ALA A 122 8.26 -2.70 -10.65
C ALA A 122 8.25 -1.72 -11.83
N GLN A 123 7.35 -1.90 -12.80
CA GLN A 123 7.20 -1.02 -13.97
C GLN A 123 6.34 0.22 -13.71
N SER A 124 5.56 0.25 -12.64
CA SER A 124 4.59 1.32 -12.37
C SER A 124 5.22 2.67 -11.99
N SER A 125 6.50 2.71 -11.67
CA SER A 125 7.21 3.86 -11.09
C SER A 125 6.68 4.30 -9.71
N PHE A 126 5.84 3.50 -9.07
CA PHE A 126 5.38 3.78 -7.71
C PHE A 126 6.45 3.48 -6.65
N LEU A 127 7.39 2.61 -6.97
CA LEU A 127 8.57 2.34 -6.17
C LEU A 127 9.81 2.51 -7.05
N ILE A 128 10.73 3.36 -6.62
CA ILE A 128 11.99 3.62 -7.29
C ILE A 128 13.13 3.33 -6.33
N GLY A 129 14.08 2.50 -6.75
CA GLY A 129 15.19 2.13 -5.88
C GLY A 129 16.34 1.48 -6.62
N GLU A 130 17.42 1.33 -5.90
CA GLU A 130 18.63 0.63 -6.32
C GLU A 130 18.83 -0.58 -5.41
N ASP A 131 19.52 -1.58 -5.90
CA ASP A 131 19.79 -2.81 -5.16
C ASP A 131 18.55 -3.37 -4.43
N ASP A 132 18.64 -3.52 -3.12
CA ASP A 132 17.63 -4.16 -2.29
C ASP A 132 16.57 -3.20 -1.73
N ASP A 133 16.81 -1.89 -1.81
CA ASP A 133 16.01 -0.87 -1.17
C ASP A 133 15.29 0.04 -2.17
N ALA A 134 14.05 0.43 -1.82
CA ALA A 134 13.32 1.47 -2.52
C ALA A 134 13.44 2.80 -1.79
N SER A 135 13.81 3.88 -2.49
CA SER A 135 13.91 5.24 -1.94
C SER A 135 12.53 5.88 -1.86
N PHE A 136 12.18 6.43 -0.70
CA PHE A 136 10.92 7.14 -0.52
C PHE A 136 10.87 8.43 -1.33
N SER A 137 11.91 9.27 -1.25
CA SER A 137 11.95 10.56 -1.94
C SER A 137 11.84 10.43 -3.45
N ARG A 138 12.53 9.45 -4.04
CA ARG A 138 12.46 9.15 -5.49
C ARG A 138 11.10 8.60 -5.89
N SER A 139 10.54 7.68 -5.10
CA SER A 139 9.23 7.08 -5.35
C SER A 139 8.11 8.13 -5.25
N LYS A 140 8.14 8.98 -4.23
CA LYS A 140 7.20 10.09 -4.06
C LYS A 140 7.26 11.05 -5.25
N LYS A 141 8.45 11.49 -5.65
CA LYS A 141 8.62 12.37 -6.80
C LYS A 141 8.09 11.76 -8.10
N ALA A 142 8.32 10.47 -8.32
CA ALA A 142 7.78 9.78 -9.49
C ALA A 142 6.25 9.71 -9.45
N ALA A 143 5.65 9.41 -8.29
CA ALA A 143 4.20 9.42 -8.13
C ALA A 143 3.59 10.81 -8.36
N GLU A 144 4.23 11.88 -7.89
CA GLU A 144 3.80 13.27 -8.13
C GLU A 144 3.81 13.63 -9.62
N ILE A 145 4.82 13.17 -10.39
CA ILE A 145 4.88 13.32 -11.85
C ILE A 145 3.69 12.59 -12.52
N LEU A 146 3.23 11.49 -11.96
CA LEU A 146 2.06 10.73 -12.43
C LEU A 146 0.72 11.33 -11.96
N GLY A 147 0.74 12.51 -11.34
CA GLY A 147 -0.45 13.24 -10.91
C GLY A 147 -1.00 12.84 -9.54
N PHE A 148 -0.22 12.11 -8.74
CA PHE A 148 -0.59 11.88 -7.34
C PHE A 148 -0.29 13.11 -6.50
N THR A 149 -1.16 13.38 -5.53
CA THR A 149 -1.01 14.50 -4.58
C THR A 149 -0.97 13.97 -3.16
N GLU A 150 -0.04 14.51 -2.36
CA GLU A 150 0.08 14.14 -0.96
C GLU A 150 -1.09 14.68 -0.14
N GLN A 151 -1.68 13.79 0.66
CA GLN A 151 -2.71 14.17 1.63
C GLN A 151 -2.02 14.76 2.86
N LYS A 152 -2.21 16.06 3.09
CA LYS A 152 -1.75 16.70 4.34
C LYS A 152 -2.63 16.20 5.50
N LYS A 153 -1.98 15.73 6.54
CA LYS A 153 -2.65 15.42 7.82
C LYS A 153 -3.09 16.66 8.52
#